data_ac01acec3b70cef4e6cd3713bb8073c5
#
_entry.id   ac01acec3b70cef4e6cd3713bb8073c5
#
_cell.length_a   1.000
_cell.length_b   1.000
_cell.length_c   1.000
_cell.angle_alpha   90.00
_cell.angle_beta   90.00
_cell.angle_gamma   90.00
#
_symmetry.space_group_name_H-M   'P 1'
#
loop_
_entity.id
_entity.type
_entity.pdbx_description
1 polymer ?
#
loop_
_entity_poly.entity_id
_entity_poly.type
_entity_poly.pdbx_seq_one_letter_code
_entity_poly.pdbx_strand_id
1 'polypeptide(L)'
;VLQMIDRIKETFIVITTDHYENNRTDNDLLITVDVNKDYLTSLEGKYKKFKNIIIIDHHTIDENTIKTNKKLVINNTSSCSEIMYYLLNLYKINSTNQILYTYLLAGIYLDTNKLNKNKYVSTLDAVKGLINKGADQNMVEDFFALDFESDRKVHTLVDNLKLLDLRFMVSVLGDGVYTETEIAKAADYALNYKCDAV
;
A
#
# COMPACT_ATOMS: atom_id res chain seq x y z
N VAL A 1 1.98 -9.81 3.25
CA VAL A 1 1.21 -9.28 2.10
C VAL A 1 0.45 -10.40 1.39
N LEU A 2 1.07 -11.54 0.98
CA LEU A 2 0.37 -12.63 0.29
C LEU A 2 -0.79 -13.21 1.11
N GLN A 3 -0.59 -13.47 2.40
CA GLN A 3 -1.64 -13.94 3.31
C GLN A 3 -2.82 -12.96 3.41
N MET A 4 -2.55 -11.65 3.33
CA MET A 4 -3.59 -10.62 3.31
C MET A 4 -4.41 -10.70 2.02
N ILE A 5 -3.76 -10.90 0.86
CA ILE A 5 -4.44 -11.03 -0.44
C ILE A 5 -5.37 -12.24 -0.46
N ASP A 6 -4.94 -13.38 0.08
CA ASP A 6 -5.77 -14.59 0.12
C ASP A 6 -7.00 -14.39 1.01
N ARG A 7 -6.85 -13.78 2.17
CA ARG A 7 -8.00 -13.43 3.04
C ARG A 7 -8.93 -12.38 2.41
N ILE A 8 -8.39 -11.43 1.63
CA ILE A 8 -9.21 -10.48 0.87
C ILE A 8 -10.10 -11.23 -0.14
N LYS A 9 -9.55 -12.21 -0.87
CA LYS A 9 -10.30 -13.02 -1.84
C LYS A 9 -11.42 -13.85 -1.20
N GLU A 10 -11.25 -14.26 0.05
CA GLU A 10 -12.31 -14.95 0.81
C GLU A 10 -13.47 -14.01 1.19
N THR A 11 -13.19 -12.72 1.35
CA THR A 11 -14.15 -11.72 1.83
C THR A 11 -14.76 -10.89 0.71
N PHE A 12 -14.04 -10.67 -0.38
CA PHE A 12 -14.42 -9.79 -1.49
C PHE A 12 -14.36 -10.51 -2.83
N ILE A 13 -15.21 -10.09 -3.76
CA ILE A 13 -15.14 -10.55 -5.15
C ILE A 13 -13.97 -9.83 -5.83
N VAL A 14 -12.93 -10.60 -6.20
CA VAL A 14 -11.78 -10.12 -6.96
C VAL A 14 -11.91 -10.63 -8.38
N ILE A 15 -11.92 -9.72 -9.34
CA ILE A 15 -12.02 -10.05 -10.77
C ILE A 15 -10.76 -9.60 -11.51
N THR A 16 -10.43 -10.30 -12.58
CA THR A 16 -9.33 -9.91 -13.47
C THR A 16 -9.78 -8.80 -14.43
N THR A 17 -8.82 -8.08 -14.99
CA THR A 17 -9.08 -7.09 -16.02
C THR A 17 -9.80 -7.67 -17.23
N ASP A 18 -9.43 -8.89 -17.66
CA ASP A 18 -10.06 -9.58 -18.79
C ASP A 18 -11.53 -9.92 -18.49
N HIS A 19 -11.82 -10.39 -17.27
CA HIS A 19 -13.21 -10.66 -16.85
C HIS A 19 -14.03 -9.37 -16.90
N TYR A 20 -13.50 -8.27 -16.40
CA TYR A 20 -14.15 -6.96 -16.45
C TYR A 20 -14.39 -6.53 -17.90
N GLU A 21 -13.39 -6.60 -18.79
CA GLU A 21 -13.54 -6.16 -20.17
C GLU A 21 -14.66 -6.85 -20.93
N ASN A 22 -14.88 -8.13 -20.64
CA ASN A 22 -15.94 -8.91 -21.27
C ASN A 22 -17.35 -8.59 -20.74
N ASN A 23 -17.46 -8.00 -19.55
CA ASN A 23 -18.75 -7.78 -18.86
C ASN A 23 -19.05 -6.29 -18.58
N ARG A 24 -18.17 -5.36 -18.98
CA ARG A 24 -18.32 -3.93 -18.71
C ARG A 24 -19.51 -3.30 -19.38
N THR A 25 -20.04 -2.24 -18.78
CA THR A 25 -21.09 -1.38 -19.34
C THR A 25 -20.62 0.07 -19.45
N ASP A 26 -21.31 0.86 -20.25
CA ASP A 26 -21.02 2.29 -20.41
C ASP A 26 -21.31 3.13 -19.13
N ASN A 27 -22.04 2.57 -18.17
CA ASN A 27 -22.41 3.22 -16.90
C ASN A 27 -21.46 2.89 -15.76
N ASP A 28 -20.45 2.07 -15.97
CA ASP A 28 -19.52 1.68 -14.94
C ASP A 28 -18.73 2.88 -14.43
N LEU A 29 -18.46 2.87 -13.14
CA LEU A 29 -17.62 3.82 -12.44
C LEU A 29 -16.27 3.16 -12.12
N LEU A 30 -15.20 3.73 -12.62
CA LEU A 30 -13.85 3.38 -12.19
C LEU A 30 -13.47 4.20 -10.95
N ILE A 31 -13.09 3.52 -9.88
CA ILE A 31 -12.48 4.16 -8.72
C ILE A 31 -11.06 3.62 -8.59
N THR A 32 -10.04 4.49 -8.75
CA THR A 32 -8.65 4.13 -8.44
C THR A 32 -8.35 4.54 -7.01
N VAL A 33 -7.73 3.64 -6.27
CA VAL A 33 -7.40 3.82 -4.85
C VAL A 33 -5.91 3.58 -4.70
N ASP A 34 -5.19 4.49 -4.05
CA ASP A 34 -3.74 4.43 -3.79
C ASP A 34 -2.88 4.41 -5.06
N VAL A 35 -3.45 4.78 -6.18
CA VAL A 35 -2.77 4.91 -7.46
C VAL A 35 -3.45 5.96 -8.33
N ASN A 36 -2.65 6.86 -8.88
CA ASN A 36 -3.13 7.89 -9.80
C ASN A 36 -2.42 7.92 -11.16
N LYS A 37 -1.49 6.97 -11.38
CA LYS A 37 -0.74 6.83 -12.65
C LYS A 37 -1.23 5.62 -13.43
N ASP A 38 -1.49 5.82 -14.71
CA ASP A 38 -1.98 4.76 -15.59
C ASP A 38 -1.02 3.56 -15.66
N TYR A 39 0.27 3.85 -15.83
CA TYR A 39 1.32 2.83 -15.96
C TYR A 39 1.57 2.00 -14.68
N LEU A 40 1.04 2.42 -13.53
CA LEU A 40 1.07 1.67 -12.27
C LEU A 40 -0.17 0.81 -12.07
N THR A 41 -1.15 0.89 -12.99
CA THR A 41 -2.37 0.09 -12.94
C THR A 41 -2.30 -1.07 -13.92
N SER A 42 -3.04 -2.14 -13.64
CA SER A 42 -3.26 -3.23 -14.61
C SER A 42 -4.15 -2.81 -15.80
N LEU A 43 -4.59 -1.56 -15.85
CA LEU A 43 -5.50 -1.06 -16.88
C LEU A 43 -4.79 -0.60 -18.17
N GLU A 44 -3.50 -0.24 -18.11
CA GLU A 44 -2.62 0.10 -19.24
C GLU A 44 -3.32 0.91 -20.36
N GLY A 45 -3.81 2.10 -20.04
CA GLY A 45 -4.54 2.97 -20.97
C GLY A 45 -6.03 2.63 -21.12
N LYS A 46 -6.50 1.50 -20.64
CA LYS A 46 -7.90 1.06 -20.71
C LYS A 46 -8.85 1.93 -19.88
N TYR A 47 -8.31 2.68 -18.89
CA TYR A 47 -9.10 3.61 -18.09
C TYR A 47 -9.86 4.64 -18.96
N LYS A 48 -9.37 4.96 -20.14
CA LYS A 48 -10.03 5.89 -21.10
C LYS A 48 -11.38 5.38 -21.61
N LYS A 49 -11.66 4.09 -21.42
CA LYS A 49 -12.95 3.48 -21.77
C LYS A 49 -14.05 3.79 -20.74
N PHE A 50 -13.69 4.30 -19.54
CA PHE A 50 -14.66 4.67 -18.53
C PHE A 50 -15.12 6.11 -18.69
N LYS A 51 -16.45 6.32 -18.68
CA LYS A 51 -17.04 7.66 -18.68
C LYS A 51 -16.93 8.36 -17.34
N ASN A 52 -16.95 7.59 -16.26
CA ASN A 52 -16.86 8.08 -14.90
C ASN A 52 -15.63 7.51 -14.21
N ILE A 53 -14.75 8.40 -13.73
CA ILE A 53 -13.51 8.02 -13.04
C ILE A 53 -13.41 8.86 -11.77
N ILE A 54 -13.14 8.22 -10.64
CA ILE A 54 -12.79 8.87 -9.36
C ILE A 54 -11.40 8.38 -8.94
N ILE A 55 -10.55 9.30 -8.51
CA ILE A 55 -9.26 8.99 -7.92
C ILE A 55 -9.30 9.34 -6.43
N ILE A 56 -8.87 8.40 -5.58
CA ILE A 56 -8.62 8.62 -4.15
C ILE A 56 -7.17 8.21 -3.89
N ASP A 57 -6.29 9.19 -3.57
CA ASP A 57 -4.86 8.92 -3.49
C ASP A 57 -4.14 9.91 -2.59
N HIS A 58 -2.92 9.59 -2.16
CA HIS A 58 -2.04 10.46 -1.41
C HIS A 58 -0.73 10.81 -2.14
N HIS A 59 -0.49 10.20 -3.29
CA HIS A 59 0.70 10.45 -4.11
C HIS A 59 0.61 11.77 -4.88
N THR A 60 1.77 12.30 -5.25
CA THR A 60 1.86 13.55 -6.02
C THR A 60 1.19 13.45 -7.39
N ILE A 61 0.56 14.54 -7.79
CA ILE A 61 -0.03 14.71 -9.12
C ILE A 61 1.01 15.26 -10.07
N ASP A 62 1.09 14.71 -11.28
CA ASP A 62 1.92 15.19 -12.38
C ASP A 62 1.24 14.98 -13.74
N GLU A 63 1.98 15.14 -14.83
CA GLU A 63 1.48 15.00 -16.20
C GLU A 63 1.00 13.61 -16.58
N ASN A 64 1.54 12.56 -15.87
CA ASN A 64 1.17 11.16 -16.08
C ASN A 64 -0.07 10.73 -15.28
N THR A 65 -0.63 11.65 -14.50
CA THR A 65 -1.82 11.36 -13.70
C THR A 65 -3.03 11.09 -14.60
N ILE A 66 -3.79 10.05 -14.26
CA ILE A 66 -5.06 9.70 -14.93
C ILE A 66 -5.95 10.94 -14.99
N LYS A 67 -6.43 11.28 -16.18
CA LYS A 67 -7.19 12.51 -16.41
C LYS A 67 -8.64 12.37 -15.98
N THR A 68 -8.99 13.04 -14.90
CA THR A 68 -10.35 13.19 -14.41
C THR A 68 -10.48 14.47 -13.59
N ASN A 69 -11.69 15.02 -13.56
CA ASN A 69 -12.03 16.13 -12.67
C ASN A 69 -12.54 15.69 -11.29
N LYS A 70 -12.75 14.39 -11.09
CA LYS A 70 -13.23 13.79 -9.83
C LYS A 70 -12.07 13.13 -9.11
N LYS A 71 -11.32 13.90 -8.33
CA LYS A 71 -10.19 13.37 -7.57
C LYS A 71 -10.12 13.97 -6.17
N LEU A 72 -9.84 13.10 -5.21
CA LEU A 72 -9.47 13.41 -3.84
C LEU A 72 -8.03 12.96 -3.64
N VAL A 73 -7.09 13.90 -3.75
CA VAL A 73 -5.66 13.64 -3.55
C VAL A 73 -5.14 14.53 -2.43
N ILE A 74 -4.63 13.91 -1.37
CA ILE A 74 -4.20 14.59 -0.15
C ILE A 74 -2.76 14.18 0.17
N ASN A 75 -1.79 15.01 -0.24
CA ASN A 75 -0.37 14.68 -0.13
C ASN A 75 0.21 14.76 1.30
N ASN A 76 -0.49 15.36 2.25
CA ASN A 76 -0.07 15.47 3.65
C ASN A 76 -0.77 14.44 4.55
N THR A 77 -1.09 13.28 4.02
CA THR A 77 -1.51 12.09 4.74
C THR A 77 -0.49 10.97 4.59
N SER A 78 -0.48 10.02 5.49
CA SER A 78 0.47 8.91 5.47
C SER A 78 0.15 7.86 4.39
N SER A 79 -1.12 7.71 4.05
CA SER A 79 -1.61 6.62 3.20
C SER A 79 -3.01 6.90 2.66
N CYS A 80 -3.38 6.20 1.61
CA CYS A 80 -4.77 6.19 1.15
C CYS A 80 -5.72 5.57 2.19
N SER A 81 -5.26 4.63 2.99
CA SER A 81 -6.03 4.05 4.10
C SER A 81 -6.38 5.09 5.18
N GLU A 82 -5.50 6.05 5.46
CA GLU A 82 -5.80 7.18 6.33
C GLU A 82 -6.93 8.05 5.74
N ILE A 83 -6.87 8.37 4.44
CA ILE A 83 -7.93 9.11 3.75
C ILE A 83 -9.27 8.37 3.87
N MET A 84 -9.27 7.06 3.63
CA MET A 84 -10.48 6.24 3.73
C MET A 84 -11.06 6.23 5.15
N TYR A 85 -10.23 6.17 6.18
CA TYR A 85 -10.69 6.30 7.57
C TYR A 85 -11.45 7.62 7.80
N TYR A 86 -10.90 8.74 7.33
CA TYR A 86 -11.55 10.05 7.47
C TYR A 86 -12.83 10.16 6.64
N LEU A 87 -12.87 9.58 5.44
CA LEU A 87 -14.09 9.51 4.64
C LEU A 87 -15.21 8.73 5.34
N LEU A 88 -14.88 7.55 5.92
CA LEU A 88 -15.86 6.77 6.69
C LEU A 88 -16.44 7.58 7.86
N ASN A 89 -15.60 8.31 8.57
CA ASN A 89 -16.05 9.14 9.68
C ASN A 89 -16.89 10.36 9.20
N LEU A 90 -16.46 11.04 8.14
CA LEU A 90 -17.17 12.19 7.55
C LEU A 90 -18.60 11.81 7.14
N TYR A 91 -18.75 10.67 6.50
CA TYR A 91 -20.04 10.16 6.04
C TYR A 91 -20.77 9.32 7.09
N LYS A 92 -20.23 9.23 8.32
CA LYS A 92 -20.80 8.44 9.43
C LYS A 92 -21.05 6.97 9.06
N ILE A 93 -20.20 6.42 8.21
CA ILE A 93 -20.27 5.02 7.81
C ILE A 93 -19.58 4.19 8.90
N ASN A 94 -20.36 3.35 9.55
CA ASN A 94 -19.87 2.39 10.53
C ASN A 94 -20.10 0.98 9.99
N SER A 95 -19.01 0.21 9.90
CA SER A 95 -19.08 -1.20 9.55
C SER A 95 -19.20 -2.04 10.82
N THR A 96 -20.06 -3.06 10.80
CA THR A 96 -20.06 -4.12 11.81
C THR A 96 -18.93 -5.14 11.57
N ASN A 97 -18.34 -5.11 10.37
CA ASN A 97 -17.23 -5.97 10.02
C ASN A 97 -15.90 -5.32 10.44
N GLN A 98 -15.36 -5.76 11.57
CA GLN A 98 -14.08 -5.28 12.12
C GLN A 98 -12.89 -5.52 11.18
N ILE A 99 -12.99 -6.47 10.26
CA ILE A 99 -11.92 -6.77 9.30
C ILE A 99 -11.63 -5.58 8.37
N LEU A 100 -12.63 -4.74 8.08
CA LEU A 100 -12.42 -3.49 7.32
C LEU A 100 -11.44 -2.56 8.05
N TYR A 101 -11.64 -2.37 9.35
CA TYR A 101 -10.79 -1.49 10.15
C TYR A 101 -9.38 -2.08 10.31
N THR A 102 -9.27 -3.40 10.38
CA THR A 102 -7.99 -4.13 10.41
C THR A 102 -7.20 -3.92 9.13
N TYR A 103 -7.83 -4.01 7.95
CA TYR A 103 -7.16 -3.75 6.67
C TYR A 103 -6.76 -2.29 6.49
N LEU A 104 -7.58 -1.33 6.93
CA LEU A 104 -7.21 0.08 6.90
C LEU A 104 -6.00 0.36 7.81
N LEU A 105 -5.96 -0.26 9.00
CA LEU A 105 -4.81 -0.16 9.90
C LEU A 105 -3.55 -0.77 9.26
N ALA A 106 -3.68 -1.93 8.62
CA ALA A 106 -2.58 -2.57 7.92
C ALA A 106 -2.03 -1.69 6.78
N GLY A 107 -2.89 -1.02 6.01
CA GLY A 107 -2.47 -0.09 4.97
C GLY A 107 -1.70 1.12 5.53
N ILE A 108 -2.16 1.71 6.64
CA ILE A 108 -1.39 2.78 7.32
C ILE A 108 -0.03 2.26 7.77
N TYR A 109 0.05 1.06 8.36
CA TYR A 109 1.31 0.48 8.81
C TYR A 109 2.26 0.16 7.65
N LEU A 110 1.73 -0.26 6.51
CA LEU A 110 2.53 -0.51 5.31
C LEU A 110 3.24 0.76 4.85
N ASP A 111 2.51 1.84 4.61
CA ASP A 111 3.04 3.10 4.06
C ASP A 111 3.93 3.85 5.05
N THR A 112 3.70 3.65 6.34
CA THR A 112 4.47 4.30 7.39
C THR A 112 5.61 3.45 7.94
N ASN A 113 5.83 2.25 7.41
CA ASN A 113 6.72 1.26 7.99
C ASN A 113 6.47 1.13 9.51
N LYS A 114 5.25 0.73 9.88
CA LYS A 114 4.78 0.62 11.28
C LYS A 114 5.00 1.91 12.09
N LEU A 115 4.62 3.04 11.53
CA LEU A 115 4.76 4.38 12.10
C LEU A 115 6.22 4.83 12.32
N ASN A 116 7.18 4.26 11.63
CA ASN A 116 8.57 4.70 11.68
C ASN A 116 8.84 5.90 10.75
N LYS A 117 8.14 5.99 9.60
CA LYS A 117 8.28 7.08 8.62
C LYS A 117 6.92 7.66 8.21
N ASN A 118 6.93 8.83 7.54
CA ASN A 118 5.76 9.45 6.89
C ASN A 118 4.50 9.55 7.78
N LYS A 119 4.67 9.78 9.08
CA LYS A 119 3.55 9.90 10.03
C LYS A 119 3.25 11.36 10.36
N TYR A 120 1.97 11.65 10.44
CA TYR A 120 1.42 12.94 10.85
C TYR A 120 0.61 12.78 12.15
N VAL A 121 0.20 13.87 12.77
CA VAL A 121 -0.71 13.80 13.93
C VAL A 121 -2.03 13.15 13.52
N SER A 122 -2.55 13.50 12.34
CA SER A 122 -3.74 12.87 11.75
C SER A 122 -3.59 11.35 11.59
N THR A 123 -2.41 10.87 11.22
CA THR A 123 -2.13 9.44 11.12
C THR A 123 -2.30 8.72 12.46
N LEU A 124 -1.77 9.31 13.53
CA LEU A 124 -1.90 8.75 14.89
C LEU A 124 -3.36 8.75 15.36
N ASP A 125 -4.11 9.80 15.04
CA ASP A 125 -5.54 9.87 15.33
C ASP A 125 -6.34 8.82 14.53
N ALA A 126 -5.98 8.58 13.28
CA ALA A 126 -6.59 7.53 12.46
C ALA A 126 -6.30 6.14 13.04
N VAL A 127 -5.05 5.85 13.40
CA VAL A 127 -4.66 4.58 14.05
C VAL A 127 -5.44 4.35 15.34
N LYS A 128 -5.46 5.34 16.25
CA LYS A 128 -6.25 5.29 17.48
C LYS A 128 -7.73 5.02 17.18
N GLY A 129 -8.29 5.72 16.21
CA GLY A 129 -9.70 5.58 15.84
C GLY A 129 -10.03 4.21 15.25
N LEU A 130 -9.14 3.64 14.43
CA LEU A 130 -9.30 2.29 13.88
C LEU A 130 -9.25 1.21 14.97
N ILE A 131 -8.31 1.33 15.90
CA ILE A 131 -8.21 0.42 17.08
C ILE A 131 -9.49 0.51 17.93
N ASN A 132 -10.00 1.71 18.20
CA ASN A 132 -11.23 1.90 18.95
C ASN A 132 -12.47 1.34 18.22
N LYS A 133 -12.44 1.23 16.89
CA LYS A 133 -13.47 0.59 16.08
C LYS A 133 -13.31 -0.93 15.98
N GLY A 134 -12.31 -1.51 16.64
CA GLY A 134 -12.09 -2.95 16.74
C GLY A 134 -11.12 -3.52 15.69
N ALA A 135 -10.22 -2.71 15.13
CA ALA A 135 -9.13 -3.25 14.31
C ALA A 135 -8.27 -4.23 15.12
N ASP A 136 -8.04 -5.41 14.59
CA ASP A 136 -7.24 -6.46 15.22
C ASP A 136 -5.75 -6.23 14.93
N GLN A 137 -5.04 -5.75 15.94
CA GLN A 137 -3.60 -5.46 15.84
C GLN A 137 -2.75 -6.73 15.68
N ASN A 138 -3.15 -7.86 16.28
CA ASN A 138 -2.41 -9.10 16.13
C ASN A 138 -2.51 -9.61 14.68
N MET A 139 -3.71 -9.54 14.10
CA MET A 139 -3.89 -9.87 12.70
C MET A 139 -3.08 -8.94 11.77
N VAL A 140 -2.95 -7.67 12.12
CA VAL A 140 -2.09 -6.74 11.36
C VAL A 140 -0.62 -7.15 11.46
N GLU A 141 -0.13 -7.51 12.65
CA GLU A 141 1.26 -8.00 12.80
C GLU A 141 1.50 -9.27 11.99
N ASP A 142 0.56 -10.21 11.98
CA ASP A 142 0.63 -11.43 11.17
C ASP A 142 0.78 -11.15 9.66
N PHE A 143 0.16 -10.07 9.14
CA PHE A 143 0.32 -9.70 7.73
C PHE A 143 1.74 -9.27 7.36
N PHE A 144 2.50 -8.79 8.33
CA PHE A 144 3.90 -8.36 8.14
C PHE A 144 4.91 -9.41 8.57
N ALA A 145 4.47 -10.51 9.17
CA ALA A 145 5.34 -11.60 9.55
C ALA A 145 6.00 -12.22 8.30
N LEU A 146 7.26 -12.57 8.43
CA LEU A 146 7.99 -13.40 7.47
C LEU A 146 8.02 -14.82 7.99
N ASP A 147 8.01 -15.79 7.08
CA ASP A 147 8.48 -17.12 7.43
C ASP A 147 10.00 -17.09 7.67
N PHE A 148 10.49 -18.11 8.36
CA PHE A 148 11.89 -18.18 8.78
C PHE A 148 12.88 -18.13 7.60
N GLU A 149 12.53 -18.75 6.47
CA GLU A 149 13.41 -18.80 5.31
C GLU A 149 13.50 -17.44 4.61
N SER A 150 12.38 -16.76 4.45
CA SER A 150 12.34 -15.38 3.93
C SER A 150 13.08 -14.40 4.85
N ASP A 151 12.93 -14.55 6.16
CA ASP A 151 13.65 -13.73 7.14
C ASP A 151 15.19 -13.94 7.04
N ARG A 152 15.64 -15.17 6.92
CA ARG A 152 17.06 -15.50 6.66
C ARG A 152 17.58 -14.83 5.41
N LYS A 153 16.82 -14.83 4.32
CA LYS A 153 17.19 -14.18 3.06
C LYS A 153 17.30 -12.67 3.23
N VAL A 154 16.38 -12.04 3.95
CA VAL A 154 16.44 -10.61 4.27
C VAL A 154 17.72 -10.30 5.04
N HIS A 155 18.03 -11.08 6.08
CA HIS A 155 19.27 -10.91 6.83
C HIS A 155 20.52 -11.12 5.96
N THR A 156 20.52 -12.10 5.05
CA THR A 156 21.62 -12.29 4.12
C THR A 156 21.84 -11.05 3.24
N LEU A 157 20.77 -10.40 2.76
CA LEU A 157 20.87 -9.14 2.01
C LEU A 157 21.46 -8.02 2.87
N VAL A 158 21.00 -7.89 4.11
CA VAL A 158 21.46 -6.85 5.04
C VAL A 158 22.93 -7.05 5.42
N ASP A 159 23.34 -8.27 5.72
CA ASP A 159 24.72 -8.60 6.11
C ASP A 159 25.74 -8.35 4.98
N ASN A 160 25.28 -8.36 3.73
CA ASN A 160 26.09 -8.06 2.54
C ASN A 160 26.04 -6.60 2.10
N LEU A 161 25.41 -5.71 2.87
CA LEU A 161 25.40 -4.28 2.57
C LEU A 161 26.82 -3.70 2.62
N LYS A 162 27.14 -2.90 1.61
CA LYS A 162 28.38 -2.13 1.51
C LYS A 162 28.06 -0.66 1.35
N LEU A 163 28.73 0.19 2.11
CA LEU A 163 28.60 1.63 1.98
C LEU A 163 29.53 2.12 0.86
N LEU A 164 28.95 2.75 -0.15
CA LEU A 164 29.68 3.37 -1.26
C LEU A 164 29.68 4.89 -1.07
N ASP A 165 30.87 5.50 -1.19
CA ASP A 165 31.09 6.96 -1.12
C ASP A 165 30.47 7.64 0.12
N LEU A 166 30.30 6.89 1.20
CA LEU A 166 29.65 7.33 2.45
C LEU A 166 28.18 7.81 2.29
N ARG A 167 27.55 7.48 1.16
CA ARG A 167 26.23 7.98 0.79
C ARG A 167 25.24 6.89 0.40
N PHE A 168 25.69 5.86 -0.30
CA PHE A 168 24.84 4.82 -0.86
C PHE A 168 25.13 3.49 -0.21
N MET A 169 24.08 2.73 0.12
CA MET A 169 24.22 1.35 0.56
C MET A 169 23.80 0.42 -0.58
N VAL A 170 24.63 -0.57 -0.86
CA VAL A 170 24.40 -1.54 -1.93
C VAL A 170 24.64 -2.94 -1.39
N SER A 171 23.72 -3.86 -1.64
CA SER A 171 23.90 -5.29 -1.44
C SER A 171 24.06 -5.96 -2.79
N VAL A 172 25.21 -6.61 -3.01
CA VAL A 172 25.48 -7.38 -4.22
C VAL A 172 25.65 -8.83 -3.80
N LEU A 173 24.73 -9.65 -4.23
CA LEU A 173 24.74 -11.09 -3.99
C LEU A 173 24.91 -11.83 -5.31
N GLY A 174 25.57 -13.00 -5.24
CA GLY A 174 25.65 -13.92 -6.37
C GLY A 174 24.30 -14.59 -6.68
N ASP A 175 24.31 -15.85 -7.02
CA ASP A 175 23.17 -16.62 -7.60
C ASP A 175 21.94 -16.84 -6.69
N GLY A 176 21.68 -15.98 -5.72
CA GLY A 176 20.53 -16.07 -4.84
C GLY A 176 19.24 -15.60 -5.55
N VAL A 177 18.16 -16.36 -5.38
CA VAL A 177 16.81 -15.93 -5.82
C VAL A 177 16.09 -15.27 -4.65
N TYR A 178 15.77 -13.98 -4.82
CA TYR A 178 15.10 -13.15 -3.83
C TYR A 178 13.77 -12.63 -4.40
N THR A 179 12.76 -12.59 -3.56
CA THR A 179 11.47 -11.97 -3.92
C THR A 179 11.55 -10.45 -3.75
N GLU A 180 10.70 -9.72 -4.46
CA GLU A 180 10.58 -8.26 -4.30
C GLU A 180 10.30 -7.85 -2.85
N THR A 181 9.51 -8.66 -2.12
CA THR A 181 9.21 -8.42 -0.70
C THR A 181 10.46 -8.57 0.18
N GLU A 182 11.30 -9.56 -0.07
CA GLU A 182 12.56 -9.77 0.66
C GLU A 182 13.53 -8.61 0.41
N ILE A 183 13.65 -8.17 -0.86
CA ILE A 183 14.49 -7.04 -1.25
C ILE A 183 13.99 -5.74 -0.62
N ALA A 184 12.69 -5.46 -0.69
CA ALA A 184 12.10 -4.26 -0.10
C ALA A 184 12.29 -4.20 1.42
N LYS A 185 12.14 -5.33 2.12
CA LYS A 185 12.40 -5.40 3.57
C LYS A 185 13.87 -5.17 3.91
N ALA A 186 14.80 -5.73 3.14
CA ALA A 186 16.23 -5.49 3.34
C ALA A 186 16.58 -4.00 3.12
N ALA A 187 16.00 -3.36 2.12
CA ALA A 187 16.15 -1.93 1.88
C ALA A 187 15.58 -1.08 3.04
N ASP A 188 14.41 -1.44 3.58
CA ASP A 188 13.84 -0.76 4.76
C ASP A 188 14.76 -0.90 6.00
N TYR A 189 15.41 -2.05 6.19
CA TYR A 189 16.45 -2.21 7.23
C TYR A 189 17.64 -1.29 7.00
N ALA A 190 18.13 -1.22 5.75
CA ALA A 190 19.28 -0.40 5.40
C ALA A 190 19.02 1.10 5.57
N LEU A 191 17.78 1.57 5.39
CA LEU A 191 17.38 2.96 5.64
C LEU A 191 17.50 3.40 7.12
N ASN A 192 17.69 2.47 8.08
CA ASN A 192 18.03 2.82 9.45
C ASN A 192 19.48 3.32 9.60
N TYR A 193 20.34 3.08 8.63
CA TYR A 193 21.67 3.64 8.60
C TYR A 193 21.66 5.03 7.97
N LYS A 194 22.63 5.88 8.32
CA LYS A 194 22.77 7.22 7.74
C LYS A 194 23.33 7.13 6.32
N CYS A 195 22.45 6.94 5.35
CA CYS A 195 22.79 6.95 3.93
C CYS A 195 21.74 7.75 3.15
N ASP A 196 22.08 8.20 1.95
CA ASP A 196 21.18 8.98 1.09
C ASP A 196 20.26 8.08 0.27
N ALA A 197 20.67 6.84 -0.03
CA ALA A 197 19.88 5.84 -0.74
C ALA A 197 20.40 4.41 -0.50
N VAL A 198 19.51 3.45 -0.75
CA VAL A 198 19.75 2.01 -0.69
C VAL A 198 19.36 1.38 -2.02
#